data_0fa0e8e117c9cba15b0199db9d033515
#
_entry.id   0fa0e8e117c9cba15b0199db9d033515
#
_cell.length_a   1.000
_cell.length_b   1.000
_cell.length_c   1.000
_cell.angle_alpha   90.00
_cell.angle_beta   90.00
_cell.angle_gamma   90.00
#
_symmetry.space_group_name_H-M   'P 1'
#
loop_
_entity.id
_entity.type
_entity.pdbx_description
1 polymer ?
#
loop_
_entity_poly.entity_id
_entity_poly.type
_entity_poly.pdbx_seq_one_letter_code
_entity_poly.pdbx_strand_id
1 'polypeptide(L)'
;MNIAKKITPFVLLLITVNTPTSIAHSYMVTSNPKNGSTVSTLPTKVALTFNENLLVVKGKKPNAISISHRAEVSIRQGVVSVNKNVLTVPITSSQKIHGRVTVSYRVVSADGHPVNGSFYFTVR
;
A
#
# COMPACT_ATOMS: atom_id res chain seq x y z
N MET A 1 -17.75 15.48 -74.65
CA MET A 1 -18.33 14.51 -73.70
C MET A 1 -17.58 14.68 -72.37
N ASN A 2 -18.18 15.46 -71.46
CA ASN A 2 -17.52 15.77 -70.18
C ASN A 2 -17.88 14.74 -69.10
N ILE A 3 -16.91 13.95 -68.76
CA ILE A 3 -17.07 13.02 -67.63
C ILE A 3 -16.68 13.76 -66.36
N ALA A 4 -17.64 14.27 -65.64
CA ALA A 4 -17.41 14.83 -64.30
C ALA A 4 -17.07 13.71 -63.32
N LYS A 5 -15.82 13.61 -62.92
CA LYS A 5 -15.39 12.73 -61.82
C LYS A 5 -15.91 13.29 -60.48
N LYS A 6 -16.95 12.66 -59.92
CA LYS A 6 -17.39 12.95 -58.57
C LYS A 6 -16.34 12.43 -57.60
N ILE A 7 -15.63 13.36 -56.99
CA ILE A 7 -14.70 13.05 -55.87
C ILE A 7 -15.59 13.05 -54.60
N THR A 8 -15.85 11.89 -54.07
CA THR A 8 -16.51 11.73 -52.76
C THR A 8 -15.47 11.98 -51.66
N PRO A 9 -15.63 12.97 -50.79
CA PRO A 9 -14.72 13.16 -49.69
C PRO A 9 -14.94 12.01 -48.68
N PHE A 10 -13.90 11.19 -48.50
CA PHE A 10 -13.84 10.20 -47.44
C PHE A 10 -13.56 10.95 -46.13
N VAL A 11 -14.61 11.14 -45.33
CA VAL A 11 -14.48 11.72 -43.98
C VAL A 11 -13.91 10.66 -43.06
N LEU A 12 -12.63 10.76 -42.74
CA LEU A 12 -11.97 9.94 -41.75
C LEU A 12 -12.42 10.41 -40.36
N LEU A 13 -13.39 9.69 -39.78
CA LEU A 13 -13.84 9.93 -38.42
C LEU A 13 -12.75 9.46 -37.44
N LEU A 14 -11.97 10.39 -36.93
CA LEU A 14 -11.00 10.13 -35.86
C LEU A 14 -11.80 9.89 -34.56
N ILE A 15 -11.99 8.62 -34.19
CA ILE A 15 -12.53 8.25 -32.89
C ILE A 15 -11.38 8.39 -31.88
N THR A 16 -11.34 9.50 -31.15
CA THR A 16 -10.47 9.65 -30.00
C THR A 16 -11.00 8.79 -28.85
N VAL A 17 -10.41 7.63 -28.65
CA VAL A 17 -10.71 6.78 -27.50
C VAL A 17 -10.07 7.45 -26.28
N ASN A 18 -10.85 8.23 -25.52
CA ASN A 18 -10.47 8.65 -24.19
C ASN A 18 -10.51 7.42 -23.28
N THR A 19 -9.36 6.78 -23.08
CA THR A 19 -9.20 5.79 -22.02
C THR A 19 -9.12 6.54 -20.70
N PRO A 20 -10.06 6.34 -19.76
CA PRO A 20 -9.89 6.89 -18.43
C PRO A 20 -8.64 6.26 -17.83
N THR A 21 -7.63 7.07 -17.52
CA THR A 21 -6.51 6.63 -16.69
C THR A 21 -7.09 6.40 -15.29
N SER A 22 -7.40 5.14 -14.98
CA SER A 22 -7.71 4.73 -13.62
C SER A 22 -6.44 4.93 -12.80
N ILE A 23 -6.39 6.01 -12.04
CA ILE A 23 -5.36 6.19 -11.01
C ILE A 23 -5.76 5.24 -9.89
N ALA A 24 -5.28 4.00 -9.99
CA ALA A 24 -5.43 3.01 -8.93
C ALA A 24 -4.49 3.43 -7.78
N HIS A 25 -5.06 4.08 -6.77
CA HIS A 25 -4.31 4.34 -5.54
C HIS A 25 -4.07 3.01 -4.81
N SER A 26 -2.83 2.78 -4.41
CA SER A 26 -2.49 1.67 -3.54
C SER A 26 -3.23 1.79 -2.21
N TYR A 27 -3.82 0.70 -1.74
CA TYR A 27 -4.48 0.66 -0.43
C TYR A 27 -4.21 -0.68 0.25
N MET A 28 -4.27 -0.66 1.58
CA MET A 28 -4.14 -1.87 2.38
C MET A 28 -5.41 -2.70 2.29
N VAL A 29 -5.27 -3.94 1.83
CA VAL A 29 -6.38 -4.92 1.71
C VAL A 29 -6.64 -5.62 3.04
N THR A 30 -5.56 -6.01 3.72
CA THR A 30 -5.64 -6.70 5.01
C THR A 30 -4.38 -6.50 5.83
N SER A 31 -4.48 -6.74 7.12
CA SER A 31 -3.36 -6.73 8.06
C SER A 31 -3.40 -7.94 8.98
N ASN A 32 -2.24 -8.31 9.52
CA ASN A 32 -2.12 -9.30 10.57
C ASN A 32 -1.19 -8.75 11.67
N PRO A 33 -1.67 -8.47 12.89
CA PRO A 33 -3.07 -8.60 13.35
C PRO A 33 -4.07 -7.77 12.54
N LYS A 34 -5.33 -8.23 12.47
CA LYS A 34 -6.39 -7.49 11.76
C LYS A 34 -6.67 -6.15 12.43
N ASN A 35 -6.96 -5.13 11.63
CA ASN A 35 -7.41 -3.83 12.13
C ASN A 35 -8.61 -3.99 13.07
N GLY A 36 -8.53 -3.39 14.26
CA GLY A 36 -9.56 -3.42 15.29
C GLY A 36 -9.63 -4.73 16.09
N SER A 37 -8.76 -5.72 15.80
CA SER A 37 -8.77 -7.01 16.51
C SER A 37 -8.16 -6.92 17.90
N THR A 38 -8.45 -7.93 18.72
CA THR A 38 -7.82 -8.11 20.03
C THR A 38 -7.01 -9.40 20.03
N VAL A 39 -5.78 -9.31 20.46
CA VAL A 39 -4.84 -10.43 20.61
C VAL A 39 -4.50 -10.65 22.08
N SER A 40 -4.15 -11.86 22.48
CA SER A 40 -3.80 -12.19 23.87
C SER A 40 -2.41 -11.69 24.29
N THR A 41 -1.49 -11.62 23.32
CA THR A 41 -0.10 -11.20 23.53
C THR A 41 0.38 -10.35 22.38
N LEU A 42 1.42 -9.55 22.61
CA LEU A 42 2.07 -8.81 21.52
C LEU A 42 2.58 -9.79 20.46
N PRO A 43 2.18 -9.65 19.18
CA PRO A 43 2.63 -10.57 18.15
C PRO A 43 4.13 -10.42 17.87
N THR A 44 4.73 -11.46 17.31
CA THR A 44 6.15 -11.44 16.92
C THR A 44 6.42 -10.70 15.63
N LYS A 45 5.40 -10.43 14.84
CA LYS A 45 5.48 -9.66 13.60
C LYS A 45 4.15 -9.02 13.25
N VAL A 46 4.23 -7.98 12.44
CA VAL A 46 3.08 -7.35 11.78
C VAL A 46 3.25 -7.49 10.28
N ALA A 47 2.19 -7.84 9.57
CA ALA A 47 2.18 -7.95 8.12
C ALA A 47 1.01 -7.15 7.54
N LEU A 48 1.27 -6.41 6.48
CA LEU A 48 0.29 -5.63 5.72
C LEU A 48 0.28 -6.10 4.28
N THR A 49 -0.90 -6.38 3.75
CA THR A 49 -1.09 -6.77 2.35
C THR A 49 -1.79 -5.64 1.60
N PHE A 50 -1.23 -5.24 0.49
CA PHE A 50 -1.75 -4.17 -0.37
C PHE A 50 -2.38 -4.75 -1.65
N ASN A 51 -3.21 -3.96 -2.32
CA ASN A 51 -3.87 -4.35 -3.58
C ASN A 51 -2.90 -4.43 -4.77
N GLU A 52 -1.69 -3.87 -4.65
CA GLU A 52 -0.67 -3.87 -5.69
C GLU A 52 0.74 -4.04 -5.10
N ASN A 53 1.71 -4.36 -5.96
CA ASN A 53 3.10 -4.53 -5.53
C ASN A 53 3.69 -3.21 -5.02
N LEU A 54 4.53 -3.31 -4.02
CA LEU A 54 5.27 -2.19 -3.45
C LEU A 54 6.62 -2.03 -4.14
N LEU A 55 7.09 -0.79 -4.18
CA LEU A 55 8.38 -0.45 -4.77
C LEU A 55 9.52 -1.00 -3.89
N VAL A 56 10.44 -1.73 -4.50
CA VAL A 56 11.68 -2.18 -3.87
C VAL A 56 12.84 -1.63 -4.68
N VAL A 57 13.73 -0.89 -4.03
CA VAL A 57 14.93 -0.31 -4.65
C VAL A 57 16.15 -0.76 -3.88
N LYS A 58 17.10 -1.37 -4.59
CA LYS A 58 18.36 -1.85 -3.99
C LYS A 58 19.08 -0.70 -3.27
N GLY A 59 19.45 -0.93 -1.99
CA GLY A 59 20.16 0.06 -1.18
C GLY A 59 19.31 1.22 -0.66
N LYS A 60 17.98 1.21 -0.89
CA LYS A 60 17.05 2.22 -0.40
C LYS A 60 15.90 1.59 0.37
N LYS A 61 15.26 2.38 1.25
CA LYS A 61 14.13 1.94 2.08
C LYS A 61 12.92 2.85 1.81
N PRO A 62 12.25 2.69 0.65
CA PRO A 62 11.10 3.54 0.31
C PRO A 62 9.89 3.27 1.19
N ASN A 63 9.78 2.07 1.77
CA ASN A 63 8.68 1.65 2.61
C ASN A 63 9.06 1.69 4.08
N ALA A 64 8.23 2.28 4.90
CA ALA A 64 8.44 2.42 6.33
C ALA A 64 7.18 2.02 7.10
N ILE A 65 7.39 1.52 8.31
CA ILE A 65 6.34 1.17 9.26
C ILE A 65 6.84 1.54 10.65
N SER A 66 5.95 2.03 11.49
CA SER A 66 6.23 2.28 12.90
C SER A 66 5.10 1.73 13.75
N ILE A 67 5.47 1.18 14.90
CA ILE A 67 4.54 0.55 15.84
C ILE A 67 4.68 1.29 17.17
N SER A 68 3.56 1.74 17.73
CA SER A 68 3.53 2.48 18.98
C SER A 68 2.43 1.96 19.91
N HIS A 69 2.69 2.05 21.21
CA HIS A 69 1.74 1.80 22.26
C HIS A 69 1.24 3.13 22.82
N ARG A 70 -0.08 3.29 22.97
CA ARG A 70 -0.72 4.55 23.44
C ARG A 70 -0.24 5.80 22.70
N ALA A 71 0.00 5.67 21.39
CA ALA A 71 0.42 6.71 20.47
C ALA A 71 1.80 7.38 20.75
N GLU A 72 2.42 7.18 21.90
CA GLU A 72 3.63 7.90 22.33
C GLU A 72 4.84 7.00 22.54
N VAL A 73 4.63 5.73 22.86
CA VAL A 73 5.72 4.81 23.17
C VAL A 73 6.02 3.91 21.98
N SER A 74 7.16 4.12 21.35
CA SER A 74 7.62 3.26 20.25
C SER A 74 7.88 1.83 20.73
N ILE A 75 7.32 0.87 20.01
CA ILE A 75 7.60 -0.55 20.21
C ILE A 75 8.82 -0.93 19.36
N ARG A 76 9.81 -1.56 19.99
CA ARG A 76 11.02 -1.99 19.27
C ARG A 76 10.67 -2.99 18.18
N GLN A 77 11.15 -2.72 16.99
CA GLN A 77 10.91 -3.52 15.79
C GLN A 77 12.21 -3.79 15.04
N GLY A 78 12.22 -4.85 14.25
CA GLY A 78 13.32 -5.21 13.37
C GLY A 78 13.24 -4.55 12.00
N VAL A 79 13.94 -5.12 11.04
CA VAL A 79 14.03 -4.61 9.68
C VAL A 79 12.74 -4.91 8.92
N VAL A 80 12.21 -3.88 8.24
CA VAL A 80 11.07 -4.00 7.34
C VAL A 80 11.48 -4.79 6.10
N SER A 81 10.66 -5.74 5.69
CA SER A 81 10.82 -6.50 4.46
C SER A 81 9.59 -6.39 3.57
N VAL A 82 9.81 -6.44 2.28
CA VAL A 82 8.76 -6.40 1.26
C VAL A 82 8.89 -7.62 0.36
N ASN A 83 7.80 -8.35 0.21
CA ASN A 83 7.67 -9.41 -0.77
C ASN A 83 6.43 -9.12 -1.62
N LYS A 84 6.64 -8.63 -2.86
CA LYS A 84 5.57 -8.20 -3.77
C LYS A 84 4.69 -7.14 -3.13
N ASN A 85 3.48 -7.48 -2.76
CA ASN A 85 2.48 -6.60 -2.15
C ASN A 85 2.36 -6.76 -0.62
N VAL A 86 3.28 -7.49 0.01
CA VAL A 86 3.27 -7.73 1.46
C VAL A 86 4.45 -7.03 2.12
N LEU A 87 4.13 -6.14 3.06
CA LEU A 87 5.09 -5.48 3.95
C LEU A 87 5.07 -6.20 5.29
N THR A 88 6.23 -6.62 5.79
CA THR A 88 6.36 -7.33 7.06
C THR A 88 7.42 -6.67 7.92
N VAL A 89 7.13 -6.55 9.21
CA VAL A 89 8.09 -6.08 10.22
C VAL A 89 8.05 -7.00 11.44
N PRO A 90 9.21 -7.52 11.89
CA PRO A 90 9.28 -8.25 13.13
C PRO A 90 9.18 -7.30 14.34
N ILE A 91 8.52 -7.73 15.39
CA ILE A 91 8.50 -7.06 16.68
C ILE A 91 9.55 -7.70 17.57
N THR A 92 10.51 -6.89 18.02
CA THR A 92 11.65 -7.35 18.83
C THR A 92 11.55 -6.88 20.29
N SER A 93 10.42 -6.24 20.67
CA SER A 93 10.17 -5.82 22.04
C SER A 93 9.86 -7.02 22.94
N SER A 94 10.50 -7.08 24.08
CA SER A 94 10.21 -8.04 25.15
C SER A 94 9.26 -7.48 26.23
N GLN A 95 8.79 -6.25 26.05
CA GLN A 95 7.92 -5.60 27.02
C GLN A 95 6.52 -6.24 27.03
N LYS A 96 5.95 -6.42 28.22
CA LYS A 96 4.54 -6.76 28.39
C LYS A 96 3.72 -5.51 28.07
N ILE A 97 2.99 -5.54 26.98
CA ILE A 97 2.16 -4.44 26.51
C ILE A 97 0.70 -4.84 26.65
N HIS A 98 -0.10 -3.95 27.21
CA HIS A 98 -1.55 -4.09 27.34
C HIS A 98 -2.22 -2.84 26.79
N GLY A 99 -3.28 -3.01 26.03
CA GLY A 99 -4.04 -1.91 25.44
C GLY A 99 -3.77 -1.74 23.96
N ARG A 100 -4.11 -0.55 23.45
CA ARG A 100 -4.07 -0.26 22.01
C ARG A 100 -2.64 -0.13 21.51
N VAL A 101 -2.38 -0.83 20.43
CA VAL A 101 -1.16 -0.72 19.62
C VAL A 101 -1.53 -0.14 18.27
N THR A 102 -0.88 0.95 17.89
CA THR A 102 -1.09 1.63 16.60
C THR A 102 0.06 1.30 15.67
N VAL A 103 -0.28 0.94 14.44
CA VAL A 103 0.65 0.67 13.35
C VAL A 103 0.46 1.76 12.31
N SER A 104 1.49 2.56 12.07
CA SER A 104 1.51 3.59 11.04
C SER A 104 2.48 3.20 9.94
N TYR A 105 2.10 3.42 8.68
CA TYR A 105 2.93 3.04 7.55
C TYR A 105 2.98 4.14 6.49
N ARG A 106 4.10 4.18 5.79
CA ARG A 106 4.30 4.90 4.55
C ARG A 106 4.89 3.92 3.55
N VAL A 107 4.15 3.65 2.50
CA VAL A 107 4.58 2.75 1.42
C VAL A 107 4.61 3.49 0.10
N VAL A 108 5.40 2.98 -0.83
CA VAL A 108 5.44 3.48 -2.21
C VAL A 108 5.02 2.33 -3.11
N SER A 109 4.02 2.57 -3.93
CA SER A 109 3.58 1.59 -4.94
C SER A 109 4.62 1.42 -6.04
N ALA A 110 4.53 0.33 -6.81
CA ALA A 110 5.49 0.04 -7.89
C ALA A 110 5.54 1.14 -8.96
N ASP A 111 4.48 1.93 -9.12
CA ASP A 111 4.43 3.09 -10.01
C ASP A 111 5.03 4.38 -9.40
N GLY A 112 5.52 4.34 -8.16
CA GLY A 112 6.21 5.44 -7.50
C GLY A 112 5.32 6.36 -6.64
N HIS A 113 4.02 6.07 -6.48
CA HIS A 113 3.14 6.89 -5.64
C HIS A 113 3.22 6.52 -4.16
N PRO A 114 3.50 7.48 -3.26
CA PRO A 114 3.52 7.25 -1.83
C PRO A 114 2.09 7.18 -1.26
N VAL A 115 1.89 6.28 -0.30
CA VAL A 115 0.64 6.10 0.43
C VAL A 115 0.95 6.02 1.92
N ASN A 116 0.23 6.79 2.72
CA ASN A 116 0.30 6.77 4.17
C ASN A 116 -1.00 6.19 4.74
N GLY A 117 -0.89 5.48 5.84
CA GLY A 117 -2.04 4.98 6.56
C GLY A 117 -1.69 4.50 7.95
N SER A 118 -2.73 4.13 8.69
CA SER A 118 -2.58 3.55 10.03
C SER A 118 -3.75 2.64 10.35
N PHE A 119 -3.52 1.71 11.26
CA PHE A 119 -4.54 0.87 11.87
C PHE A 119 -4.13 0.53 13.30
N TYR A 120 -4.99 -0.11 14.05
CA TYR A 120 -4.70 -0.51 15.41
C TYR A 120 -5.21 -1.92 15.72
N PHE A 121 -4.61 -2.52 16.73
CA PHE A 121 -5.10 -3.71 17.40
C PHE A 121 -4.91 -3.55 18.91
N THR A 122 -5.57 -4.37 19.70
CA THR A 122 -5.51 -4.30 21.16
C THR A 122 -4.87 -5.57 21.72
N VAL A 123 -3.96 -5.43 22.67
CA VAL A 123 -3.36 -6.52 23.42
C VAL A 123 -4.07 -6.60 24.79
N ARG A 124 -4.51 -7.81 25.18
CA ARG A 124 -5.15 -8.05 26.48
C ARG A 124 -4.16 -8.09 27.61
#